data_1c37b0f0f294f27f33998c368cb6a69b
#
_entry.id   1c37b0f0f294f27f33998c368cb6a69b
#
_cell.length_a   1.000
_cell.length_b   1.000
_cell.length_c   1.000
_cell.angle_alpha   90.00
_cell.angle_beta   90.00
_cell.angle_gamma   90.00
#
_symmetry.space_group_name_H-M   'P 1'
#
loop_
_entity.id
_entity.type
_entity.pdbx_description
1 polymer ?
#
loop_
_entity_poly.entity_id
_entity_poly.type
_entity_poly.pdbx_seq_one_letter_code
_entity_poly.pdbx_strand_id
1 'polypeptide(L)'
;MINFWTVKVIRFVTIFFVVAVIIASYFYPGGNIHDTAQSGYSFTHNFLSDLGGLESHSGENNIISSIFFNLSMLLFFFIGISFLFVPILFKENKPTFILAIIGSLFFFIGSMFFAGVGFTPYDVFFDLHVFLLLTLLD
;
A
#
# COMPACT_ATOMS: atom_id res chain seq x y z
N MET A 1 -18.91 16.66 -5.82
CA MET A 1 -18.66 15.39 -5.09
C MET A 1 -17.79 14.42 -5.93
N ILE A 2 -18.14 14.12 -7.18
CA ILE A 2 -17.35 13.21 -8.05
C ILE A 2 -15.90 13.64 -8.16
N ASN A 3 -15.59 14.88 -8.56
CA ASN A 3 -14.23 15.39 -8.68
C ASN A 3 -13.40 15.33 -7.37
N PHE A 4 -14.07 15.31 -6.22
CA PHE A 4 -13.38 15.13 -4.95
C PHE A 4 -12.80 13.71 -4.86
N TRP A 5 -13.64 12.69 -5.07
CA TRP A 5 -13.21 11.29 -4.97
C TRP A 5 -12.32 10.87 -6.13
N THR A 6 -12.72 11.09 -7.37
CA THR A 6 -12.02 10.58 -8.56
C THR A 6 -10.73 11.32 -8.89
N VAL A 7 -10.51 12.53 -8.37
CA VAL A 7 -9.30 13.31 -8.67
C VAL A 7 -8.52 13.67 -7.41
N LYS A 8 -9.18 14.35 -6.44
CA LYS A 8 -8.44 14.90 -5.30
C LYS A 8 -7.95 13.81 -4.35
N VAL A 9 -8.80 12.83 -4.00
CA VAL A 9 -8.43 11.73 -3.09
C VAL A 9 -7.34 10.86 -3.72
N ILE A 10 -7.52 10.44 -4.97
CA ILE A 10 -6.52 9.61 -5.67
C ILE A 10 -5.17 10.33 -5.71
N ARG A 11 -5.14 11.59 -6.14
CA ARG A 11 -3.91 12.39 -6.21
C ARG A 11 -3.25 12.53 -4.85
N PHE A 12 -4.03 12.86 -3.81
CA PHE A 12 -3.50 13.02 -2.45
C PHE A 12 -2.88 11.73 -1.93
N VAL A 13 -3.61 10.61 -2.01
CA VAL A 13 -3.11 9.32 -1.49
C VAL A 13 -1.87 8.86 -2.24
N THR A 14 -1.84 9.00 -3.57
CA THR A 14 -0.67 8.62 -4.38
C THR A 14 0.57 9.45 -4.01
N ILE A 15 0.43 10.77 -3.88
CA ILE A 15 1.55 11.65 -3.49
C ILE A 15 1.98 11.32 -2.06
N PHE A 16 1.01 11.15 -1.15
CA PHE A 16 1.31 10.79 0.24
C PHE A 16 2.07 9.47 0.33
N PHE A 17 1.67 8.44 -0.44
CA PHE A 17 2.36 7.16 -0.47
C PHE A 17 3.83 7.32 -0.86
N VAL A 18 4.12 8.04 -1.97
CA VAL A 18 5.51 8.26 -2.41
C VAL A 18 6.33 8.99 -1.34
N VAL A 19 5.78 10.05 -0.75
CA VAL A 19 6.46 10.80 0.30
C VAL A 19 6.66 9.94 1.55
N ALA A 20 5.65 9.18 1.95
CA ALA A 20 5.72 8.29 3.11
C ALA A 20 6.77 7.19 2.93
N VAL A 21 6.88 6.58 1.74
CA VAL A 21 7.93 5.59 1.43
C VAL A 21 9.33 6.21 1.50
N ILE A 22 9.51 7.43 0.98
CA ILE A 22 10.80 8.15 1.09
C ILE A 22 11.16 8.40 2.55
N ILE A 23 10.20 8.87 3.36
CA ILE A 23 10.42 9.10 4.80
C ILE A 23 10.70 7.77 5.50
N ALA A 24 9.90 6.74 5.25
CA ALA A 24 10.09 5.42 5.85
C ALA A 24 11.49 4.85 5.53
N SER A 25 11.92 4.93 4.25
CA SER A 25 13.24 4.44 3.85
C SER A 25 14.40 5.21 4.50
N TYR A 26 14.21 6.51 4.76
CA TYR A 26 15.20 7.32 5.46
C TYR A 26 15.36 6.93 6.93
N PHE A 27 14.25 6.57 7.60
CA PHE A 27 14.25 6.17 9.01
C PHE A 27 14.45 4.67 9.23
N TYR A 28 14.54 3.87 8.16
CA TYR A 28 14.78 2.44 8.30
C TYR A 28 16.20 2.16 8.83
N PRO A 29 16.35 1.45 9.97
CA PRO A 29 17.67 1.28 10.60
C PRO A 29 18.66 0.49 9.75
N GLY A 30 18.22 -0.64 9.18
CA GLY A 30 19.07 -1.46 8.34
C GLY A 30 18.70 -2.93 8.33
N GLY A 31 19.54 -3.71 7.66
CA GLY A 31 19.38 -5.14 7.45
C GLY A 31 18.42 -5.46 6.29
N ASN A 32 18.63 -6.63 5.70
CA ASN A 32 17.73 -7.30 4.78
C ASN A 32 17.79 -8.82 5.04
N ILE A 33 16.99 -9.61 4.33
CA ILE A 33 16.91 -11.07 4.53
C ILE A 33 18.24 -11.82 4.28
N HIS A 34 19.19 -11.21 3.58
CA HIS A 34 20.49 -11.83 3.23
C HIS A 34 21.65 -11.25 4.04
N ASP A 35 21.54 -9.99 4.50
CA ASP A 35 22.57 -9.28 5.23
C ASP A 35 21.96 -8.39 6.32
N THR A 36 22.02 -8.87 7.56
CA THR A 36 21.52 -8.14 8.72
C THR A 36 22.41 -6.97 9.14
N ALA A 37 23.65 -6.90 8.62
CA ALA A 37 24.60 -5.82 8.91
C ALA A 37 24.50 -4.66 7.90
N GLN A 38 23.66 -4.77 6.85
CA GLN A 38 23.43 -3.68 5.90
C GLN A 38 22.94 -2.44 6.65
N SER A 39 23.52 -1.28 6.34
CA SER A 39 23.09 0.00 6.90
C SER A 39 21.97 0.61 6.07
N GLY A 40 20.87 0.99 6.73
CA GLY A 40 19.73 1.67 6.11
C GLY A 40 18.95 0.80 5.13
N TYR A 41 18.00 1.42 4.43
CA TYR A 41 17.15 0.76 3.44
C TYR A 41 17.79 0.73 2.05
N SER A 42 17.76 -0.42 1.40
CA SER A 42 18.23 -0.61 0.03
C SER A 42 17.07 -0.98 -0.89
N PHE A 43 16.76 -0.15 -1.89
CA PHE A 43 15.71 -0.44 -2.88
C PHE A 43 15.99 -1.66 -3.77
N THR A 44 17.21 -2.20 -3.73
CA THR A 44 17.61 -3.38 -4.51
C THR A 44 17.70 -4.66 -3.70
N HIS A 45 17.76 -4.58 -2.37
CA HIS A 45 17.98 -5.74 -1.48
C HIS A 45 16.90 -5.90 -0.42
N ASN A 46 16.12 -4.85 -0.13
CA ASN A 46 14.99 -4.94 0.78
C ASN A 46 13.67 -5.07 0.01
N PHE A 47 12.71 -5.78 0.60
CA PHE A 47 11.32 -5.69 0.17
C PHE A 47 10.72 -4.36 0.64
N LEU A 48 9.75 -3.85 -0.11
CA LEU A 48 9.06 -2.62 0.28
C LEU A 48 8.32 -2.79 1.62
N SER A 49 7.82 -3.99 1.89
CA SER A 49 7.15 -4.37 3.16
C SER A 49 8.08 -4.36 4.37
N ASP A 50 9.42 -4.43 4.18
CA ASP A 50 10.37 -4.34 5.29
C ASP A 50 10.25 -3.00 6.04
N LEU A 51 9.84 -1.95 5.32
CA LEU A 51 9.54 -0.64 5.91
C LEU A 51 8.39 -0.70 6.92
N GLY A 52 7.49 -1.69 6.79
CA GLY A 52 6.28 -1.82 7.61
C GLY A 52 6.45 -2.65 8.88
N GLY A 53 7.56 -3.36 9.07
CA GLY A 53 7.86 -4.11 10.28
C GLY A 53 8.11 -3.20 11.48
N LEU A 54 7.83 -3.68 12.70
CA LEU A 54 8.12 -2.95 13.94
C LEU A 54 9.61 -3.05 14.32
N GLU A 55 10.26 -4.15 13.92
CA GLU A 55 11.70 -4.33 13.97
C GLU A 55 12.27 -4.46 12.56
N SER A 56 13.46 -3.92 12.33
CA SER A 56 14.17 -4.10 11.05
C SER A 56 14.93 -5.42 11.06
N HIS A 57 15.43 -5.85 9.90
CA HIS A 57 16.26 -7.07 9.81
C HIS A 57 17.58 -6.97 10.57
N SER A 58 18.03 -5.77 10.98
CA SER A 58 19.16 -5.61 11.90
C SER A 58 18.79 -5.88 13.37
N GLY A 59 17.50 -6.09 13.69
CA GLY A 59 17.01 -6.24 15.07
C GLY A 59 16.79 -4.91 15.79
N GLU A 60 16.90 -3.78 15.08
CA GLU A 60 16.67 -2.46 15.65
C GLU A 60 15.21 -2.02 15.52
N ASN A 61 14.80 -1.12 16.44
CA ASN A 61 13.43 -0.57 16.44
C ASN A 61 13.15 0.21 15.16
N ASN A 62 12.07 -0.13 14.44
CA ASN A 62 11.70 0.44 13.15
C ASN A 62 10.34 1.18 13.19
N ILE A 63 9.87 1.58 14.38
CA ILE A 63 8.52 2.17 14.56
C ILE A 63 8.28 3.38 13.66
N ILE A 64 9.26 4.28 13.47
CA ILE A 64 9.05 5.50 12.67
C ILE A 64 8.79 5.12 11.21
N SER A 65 9.64 4.30 10.61
CA SER A 65 9.45 3.80 9.25
C SER A 65 8.11 3.09 9.12
N SER A 66 7.81 2.18 10.05
CA SER A 66 6.58 1.38 10.11
C SER A 66 5.32 2.26 10.12
N ILE A 67 5.29 3.32 10.93
CA ILE A 67 4.12 4.24 10.98
C ILE A 67 3.88 4.89 9.61
N PHE A 68 4.91 5.46 8.99
CA PHE A 68 4.74 6.13 7.69
C PHE A 68 4.33 5.15 6.60
N PHE A 69 4.98 4.00 6.52
CA PHE A 69 4.66 2.99 5.51
C PHE A 69 3.25 2.42 5.72
N ASN A 70 2.94 1.91 6.90
CA ASN A 70 1.66 1.26 7.16
C ASN A 70 0.49 2.24 7.04
N LEU A 71 0.64 3.49 7.50
CA LEU A 71 -0.38 4.53 7.29
C LEU A 71 -0.61 4.78 5.79
N SER A 72 0.44 4.82 4.98
CA SER A 72 0.30 5.01 3.54
C SER A 72 -0.44 3.85 2.87
N MET A 73 -0.18 2.61 3.31
CA MET A 73 -0.89 1.42 2.83
C MET A 73 -2.37 1.45 3.22
N LEU A 74 -2.71 1.85 4.46
CA LEU A 74 -4.10 2.00 4.91
C LEU A 74 -4.88 3.00 4.06
N LEU A 75 -4.24 4.08 3.61
CA LEU A 75 -4.88 5.09 2.78
C LEU A 75 -5.26 4.58 1.38
N PHE A 76 -4.67 3.46 0.90
CA PHE A 76 -5.11 2.83 -0.34
C PHE A 76 -6.59 2.41 -0.34
N PHE A 77 -7.16 2.12 0.83
CA PHE A 77 -8.59 1.88 0.95
C PHE A 77 -9.44 3.02 0.39
N PHE A 78 -9.02 4.28 0.62
CA PHE A 78 -9.71 5.46 0.08
C PHE A 78 -9.58 5.59 -1.44
N ILE A 79 -8.48 5.09 -2.04
CA ILE A 79 -8.38 4.98 -3.50
C ILE A 79 -9.43 3.98 -4.01
N GLY A 80 -9.58 2.83 -3.36
CA GLY A 80 -10.61 1.85 -3.72
C GLY A 80 -12.01 2.44 -3.68
N ILE A 81 -12.37 3.15 -2.60
CA ILE A 81 -13.65 3.87 -2.51
C ILE A 81 -13.79 4.88 -3.67
N SER A 82 -12.71 5.58 -4.00
CA SER A 82 -12.70 6.57 -5.09
C SER A 82 -13.02 5.92 -6.44
N PHE A 83 -12.51 4.71 -6.68
CA PHE A 83 -12.77 3.99 -7.92
C PHE A 83 -14.23 3.56 -8.09
N LEU A 84 -15.00 3.39 -7.01
CA LEU A 84 -16.44 3.11 -7.10
C LEU A 84 -17.24 4.25 -7.73
N PHE A 85 -16.69 5.46 -7.82
CA PHE A 85 -17.30 6.60 -8.50
C PHE A 85 -16.89 6.72 -9.97
N VAL A 86 -15.85 6.00 -10.42
CA VAL A 86 -15.34 6.06 -11.80
C VAL A 86 -16.38 5.63 -12.84
N PRO A 87 -17.23 4.60 -12.61
CA PRO A 87 -18.25 4.20 -13.59
C PRO A 87 -19.18 5.35 -14.00
N ILE A 88 -19.47 6.29 -13.11
CA ILE A 88 -20.35 7.42 -13.39
C ILE A 88 -19.85 8.27 -14.56
N LEU A 89 -18.53 8.27 -14.82
CA LEU A 89 -17.92 9.00 -15.93
C LEU A 89 -18.22 8.37 -17.31
N PHE A 90 -18.67 7.11 -17.33
CA PHE A 90 -18.89 6.32 -18.54
C PHE A 90 -20.37 5.95 -18.76
N LYS A 91 -21.29 6.53 -18.00
CA LYS A 91 -22.72 6.18 -18.02
C LYS A 91 -23.42 6.33 -19.37
N GLU A 92 -22.87 7.12 -20.29
CA GLU A 92 -23.44 7.35 -21.63
C GLU A 92 -23.16 6.19 -22.58
N ASN A 93 -22.13 5.37 -22.32
CA ASN A 93 -21.78 4.20 -23.12
C ASN A 93 -21.97 2.93 -22.28
N LYS A 94 -23.04 2.18 -22.53
CA LYS A 94 -23.43 1.02 -21.72
C LYS A 94 -22.36 -0.06 -21.59
N PRO A 95 -21.66 -0.52 -22.67
CA PRO A 95 -20.56 -1.49 -22.53
C PRO A 95 -19.42 -0.97 -21.65
N THR A 96 -18.98 0.26 -21.86
CA THR A 96 -17.91 0.88 -21.09
C THR A 96 -18.30 1.08 -19.62
N PHE A 97 -19.57 1.43 -19.37
CA PHE A 97 -20.10 1.56 -18.01
C PHE A 97 -20.05 0.23 -17.24
N ILE A 98 -20.47 -0.89 -17.89
CA ILE A 98 -20.40 -2.22 -17.27
C ILE A 98 -18.97 -2.62 -16.97
N LEU A 99 -18.06 -2.44 -17.93
CA LEU A 99 -16.62 -2.73 -17.72
C LEU A 99 -16.04 -1.88 -16.59
N ALA A 100 -16.42 -0.60 -16.52
CA ALA A 100 -15.97 0.29 -15.44
C ALA A 100 -16.48 -0.17 -14.07
N ILE A 101 -17.74 -0.67 -13.97
CA ILE A 101 -18.26 -1.24 -12.72
C ILE A 101 -17.41 -2.45 -12.30
N ILE A 102 -17.21 -3.42 -13.22
CA ILE A 102 -16.46 -4.63 -12.94
C ILE A 102 -15.04 -4.27 -12.50
N GLY A 103 -14.32 -3.46 -13.27
CA GLY A 103 -12.96 -3.03 -12.94
C GLY A 103 -12.87 -2.27 -11.61
N SER A 104 -13.85 -1.41 -11.31
CA SER A 104 -13.89 -0.67 -10.05
C SER A 104 -14.11 -1.60 -8.84
N LEU A 105 -14.92 -2.65 -8.99
CA LEU A 105 -15.14 -3.62 -7.92
C LEU A 105 -13.88 -4.45 -7.65
N PHE A 106 -13.20 -4.93 -8.69
CA PHE A 106 -11.92 -5.62 -8.54
C PHE A 106 -10.87 -4.72 -7.89
N PHE A 107 -10.78 -3.47 -8.34
CA PHE A 107 -9.84 -2.53 -7.77
C PHE A 107 -10.16 -2.20 -6.30
N PHE A 108 -11.44 -2.08 -5.94
CA PHE A 108 -11.85 -1.88 -4.55
C PHE A 108 -11.44 -3.07 -3.67
N ILE A 109 -11.69 -4.30 -4.12
CA ILE A 109 -11.25 -5.52 -3.41
C ILE A 109 -9.72 -5.51 -3.25
N GLY A 110 -8.96 -5.28 -4.32
CA GLY A 110 -7.49 -5.20 -4.25
C GLY A 110 -7.01 -4.13 -3.26
N SER A 111 -7.67 -2.96 -3.22
CA SER A 111 -7.32 -1.91 -2.26
C SER A 111 -7.56 -2.29 -0.79
N MET A 112 -8.53 -3.18 -0.51
CA MET A 112 -8.72 -3.73 0.83
C MET A 112 -7.56 -4.63 1.24
N PHE A 113 -7.03 -5.44 0.33
CA PHE A 113 -5.83 -6.26 0.61
C PHE A 113 -4.60 -5.38 0.86
N PHE A 114 -4.38 -4.33 0.07
CA PHE A 114 -3.31 -3.38 0.33
C PHE A 114 -3.43 -2.71 1.70
N ALA A 115 -4.62 -2.27 2.06
CA ALA A 115 -4.86 -1.73 3.40
C ALA A 115 -4.61 -2.80 4.48
N GLY A 116 -5.00 -4.06 4.22
CA GLY A 116 -4.74 -5.20 5.10
C GLY A 116 -3.25 -5.41 5.37
N VAL A 117 -2.40 -5.28 4.35
CA VAL A 117 -0.93 -5.33 4.50
C VAL A 117 -0.44 -4.28 5.51
N GLY A 118 -1.01 -3.06 5.50
CA GLY A 118 -0.69 -2.01 6.47
C GLY A 118 -1.14 -2.33 7.91
N PHE A 119 -2.10 -3.24 8.11
CA PHE A 119 -2.52 -3.71 9.44
C PHE A 119 -1.74 -4.93 9.94
N THR A 120 -0.95 -5.56 9.09
CA THR A 120 -0.27 -6.81 9.38
C THR A 120 1.24 -6.68 9.18
N PRO A 121 1.99 -5.97 10.08
CA PRO A 121 3.43 -5.94 10.05
C PRO A 121 4.00 -7.37 9.93
N TYR A 122 4.95 -7.57 8.99
CA TYR A 122 5.43 -8.91 8.64
C TYR A 122 6.14 -9.64 9.80
N ASP A 123 6.75 -8.89 10.68
CA ASP A 123 7.45 -9.38 11.87
C ASP A 123 6.51 -9.83 13.00
N VAL A 124 5.24 -9.41 12.95
CA VAL A 124 4.22 -9.77 13.95
C VAL A 124 3.19 -10.76 13.39
N PHE A 125 2.78 -10.58 12.13
CA PHE A 125 1.69 -11.33 11.49
C PHE A 125 2.13 -11.94 10.15
N PHE A 126 3.28 -12.64 10.12
CA PHE A 126 3.92 -13.11 8.88
C PHE A 126 2.96 -13.88 7.95
N ASP A 127 2.27 -14.91 8.45
CA ASP A 127 1.41 -15.74 7.62
C ASP A 127 0.24 -14.96 7.01
N LEU A 128 -0.37 -14.07 7.79
CA LEU A 128 -1.48 -13.23 7.31
C LEU A 128 -0.97 -12.17 6.32
N HIS A 129 0.20 -11.59 6.58
CA HIS A 129 0.85 -10.63 5.69
C HIS A 129 1.14 -11.25 4.31
N VAL A 130 1.76 -12.44 4.30
CA VAL A 130 2.08 -13.17 3.07
C VAL A 130 0.80 -13.59 2.34
N PHE A 131 -0.22 -14.08 3.06
CA PHE A 131 -1.51 -14.41 2.46
C PHE A 131 -2.14 -13.22 1.74
N LEU A 132 -2.17 -12.03 2.37
CA LEU A 132 -2.72 -10.81 1.78
C LEU A 132 -1.95 -10.37 0.53
N LEU A 133 -0.62 -10.48 0.55
CA LEU A 133 0.23 -10.16 -0.61
C LEU A 133 0.01 -11.15 -1.77
N LEU A 134 -0.01 -12.46 -1.50
CA LEU A 134 -0.18 -13.47 -2.55
C LEU A 134 -1.55 -13.39 -3.21
N THR A 135 -2.61 -13.10 -2.44
CA THR A 135 -3.96 -12.91 -2.98
C THR A 135 -4.07 -11.71 -3.94
N LEU A 136 -3.12 -10.77 -3.89
CA LEU A 136 -3.03 -9.65 -4.84
C LEU A 136 -2.35 -10.03 -6.17
N LEU A 137 -1.58 -11.13 -6.16
CA LEU A 137 -0.74 -11.55 -7.31
C LEU A 137 -1.41 -12.63 -8.16
N ASP A 138 -2.43 -13.34 -7.62
CA ASP A 138 -3.25 -14.35 -8.29
C ASP A 138 -4.50 -13.72 -8.97
#